data_f5b182aa57c58f466d0755d8e565a6d6
#
_entry.id   f5b182aa57c58f466d0755d8e565a6d6
#
_cell.length_a   1.000
_cell.length_b   1.000
_cell.length_c   1.000
_cell.angle_alpha   90.00
_cell.angle_beta   90.00
_cell.angle_gamma   90.00
#
_symmetry.space_group_name_H-M   'P 1'
#
loop_
_entity.id
_entity.type
_entity.pdbx_description
1 polymer ?
#
loop_
_entity_poly.entity_id
_entity_poly.type
_entity_poly.pdbx_seq_one_letter_code
_entity_poly.pdbx_strand_id
1 'polypeptide(L)'
;KIEPAFLDALQQAKVNIESFHSKQKQHAFLDSEKDGVIRGQLIRPLETVGVYVPGGTAAYPSSVLMNVLPAKIAGVKRIVMITPPGENGINPYVLASAQLAGVDEIYQVGGAHGIAALAHGTESIPKVDKIVGPGNIYVATAKREVFGLVDIDMIAGPSEIVVLADENANPAFIAADLLSQAEHDILARAILITTSKKIAEETQNEIDKQLENLPRKAIAQKSIETRGKIIIAATTQEMFDIMNEIAPEHLEVQLENPMNYLYQIKNAGSIFLGSYASEPLGDYFAGPNHVLPTSGTAKFFSPLGVEDFTKRSAFISYTKEALAKEKDAIVLLAKKEGLDAHAKAIQIRFEEEN
;
A
#
# COMPACT_ATOMS: atom_id res chain seq x y z
N LYS A 1 -28.63 13.76 -3.32
CA LYS A 1 -27.78 14.97 -3.41
C LYS A 1 -26.66 14.80 -2.41
N ILE A 2 -25.41 15.10 -2.82
CA ILE A 2 -24.23 15.09 -1.96
C ILE A 2 -24.09 16.48 -1.36
N GLU A 3 -23.73 16.55 -0.09
CA GLU A 3 -23.53 17.81 0.63
C GLU A 3 -22.29 18.54 0.09
N PRO A 4 -22.36 19.87 -0.15
CA PRO A 4 -21.22 20.65 -0.61
C PRO A 4 -19.99 20.51 0.31
N ALA A 5 -20.19 20.48 1.62
CA ALA A 5 -19.11 20.33 2.61
C ALA A 5 -18.32 19.02 2.44
N PHE A 6 -18.99 17.91 2.04
CA PHE A 6 -18.32 16.66 1.73
C PHE A 6 -17.44 16.79 0.48
N LEU A 7 -17.96 17.43 -0.57
CA LEU A 7 -17.20 17.64 -1.81
C LEU A 7 -15.97 18.54 -1.56
N ASP A 8 -16.11 19.56 -0.74
CA ASP A 8 -14.99 20.45 -0.36
C ASP A 8 -13.93 19.67 0.43
N ALA A 9 -14.34 18.86 1.41
CA ALA A 9 -13.42 18.01 2.18
C ALA A 9 -12.70 16.99 1.27
N LEU A 10 -13.44 16.36 0.36
CA LEU A 10 -12.90 15.38 -0.58
C LEU A 10 -11.89 16.04 -1.55
N GLN A 11 -12.18 17.26 -2.02
CA GLN A 11 -11.27 18.03 -2.86
C GLN A 11 -9.96 18.40 -2.13
N GLN A 12 -10.05 18.78 -0.86
CA GLN A 12 -8.88 19.06 -0.04
C GLN A 12 -8.03 17.80 0.20
N ALA A 13 -8.67 16.67 0.53
CA ALA A 13 -8.00 15.38 0.67
C ALA A 13 -7.27 14.99 -0.63
N LYS A 14 -7.93 15.15 -1.79
CA LYS A 14 -7.31 14.94 -3.10
C LYS A 14 -6.03 15.75 -3.28
N VAL A 15 -6.06 17.06 -2.97
CA VAL A 15 -4.90 17.94 -3.09
C VAL A 15 -3.74 17.45 -2.22
N ASN A 16 -4.01 17.03 -0.98
CA ASN A 16 -3.00 16.52 -0.08
C ASN A 16 -2.38 15.21 -0.60
N ILE A 17 -3.22 14.27 -1.07
CA ILE A 17 -2.78 12.99 -1.66
C ILE A 17 -1.92 13.24 -2.90
N GLU A 18 -2.37 14.10 -3.81
CA GLU A 18 -1.62 14.46 -5.02
C GLU A 18 -0.28 15.13 -4.68
N SER A 19 -0.26 16.03 -3.70
CA SER A 19 0.96 16.70 -3.23
C SER A 19 1.99 15.70 -2.70
N PHE A 20 1.56 14.73 -1.89
CA PHE A 20 2.43 13.70 -1.33
C PHE A 20 2.95 12.77 -2.43
N HIS A 21 2.05 12.15 -3.17
CA HIS A 21 2.39 11.12 -4.16
C HIS A 21 3.16 11.66 -5.36
N SER A 22 2.99 12.93 -5.73
CA SER A 22 3.77 13.55 -6.81
C SER A 22 5.28 13.52 -6.54
N LYS A 23 5.70 13.48 -5.28
CA LYS A 23 7.12 13.40 -4.87
C LYS A 23 7.70 11.98 -5.02
N GLN A 24 6.87 10.97 -5.22
CA GLN A 24 7.30 9.57 -5.41
C GLN A 24 7.65 9.25 -6.86
N LYS A 25 7.46 10.19 -7.80
CA LYS A 25 7.79 9.95 -9.20
C LYS A 25 9.26 9.60 -9.37
N GLN A 26 9.51 8.49 -10.02
CA GLN A 26 10.85 8.04 -10.35
C GLN A 26 11.31 8.60 -11.70
N HIS A 27 12.61 8.75 -11.88
CA HIS A 27 13.21 9.25 -13.09
C HIS A 27 13.93 8.14 -13.85
N ALA A 28 13.77 8.15 -15.20
CA ALA A 28 14.62 7.36 -16.08
C ALA A 28 16.06 7.91 -16.03
N PHE A 29 17.03 7.05 -16.31
CA PHE A 29 18.42 7.48 -16.43
C PHE A 29 19.09 6.90 -17.66
N LEU A 30 20.14 7.57 -18.11
CA LEU A 30 21.05 7.15 -19.16
C LEU A 30 22.47 7.28 -18.64
N ASP A 31 23.27 6.23 -18.81
CA ASP A 31 24.68 6.15 -18.47
C ASP A 31 25.49 5.95 -19.78
N SER A 32 26.44 6.83 -20.03
CA SER A 32 27.35 6.81 -21.18
C SER A 32 28.82 7.02 -20.77
N GLU A 33 29.18 6.67 -19.54
CA GLU A 33 30.53 6.87 -18.99
C GLU A 33 31.60 6.02 -19.69
N LYS A 34 31.19 4.91 -20.34
CA LYS A 34 32.08 4.03 -21.07
C LYS A 34 31.98 4.28 -22.58
N ASP A 35 33.11 4.55 -23.22
CA ASP A 35 33.18 4.81 -24.66
C ASP A 35 32.51 3.73 -25.50
N GLY A 36 31.58 4.12 -26.35
CA GLY A 36 30.83 3.23 -27.23
C GLY A 36 29.75 2.41 -26.53
N VAL A 37 29.45 2.67 -25.26
CA VAL A 37 28.43 2.00 -24.46
C VAL A 37 27.39 3.01 -23.96
N ILE A 38 26.13 2.72 -24.18
CA ILE A 38 25.01 3.44 -23.56
C ILE A 38 24.17 2.42 -22.80
N ARG A 39 23.91 2.68 -21.53
CA ARG A 39 23.04 1.88 -20.68
C ARG A 39 22.02 2.79 -20.03
N GLY A 40 20.85 2.25 -19.72
CA GLY A 40 19.87 3.06 -19.02
C GLY A 40 18.66 2.28 -18.57
N GLN A 41 17.75 3.00 -17.95
CA GLN A 41 16.48 2.48 -17.48
C GLN A 41 15.34 3.39 -17.97
N LEU A 42 14.35 2.78 -18.59
CA LEU A 42 13.07 3.41 -18.89
C LEU A 42 12.09 3.13 -17.77
N ILE A 43 11.27 4.12 -17.45
CA ILE A 43 10.12 3.97 -16.54
C ILE A 43 8.86 4.21 -17.36
N ARG A 44 7.93 3.28 -17.30
CA ARG A 44 6.68 3.31 -18.06
C ARG A 44 5.51 3.04 -17.13
N PRO A 45 4.41 3.81 -17.22
CA PRO A 45 3.18 3.44 -16.51
C PRO A 45 2.62 2.11 -17.02
N LEU A 46 1.82 1.46 -16.18
CA LEU A 46 0.92 0.41 -16.62
C LEU A 46 -0.13 1.00 -17.56
N GLU A 47 -0.70 0.21 -18.44
CA GLU A 47 -1.69 0.71 -19.41
C GLU A 47 -3.08 0.74 -18.81
N THR A 48 -3.49 -0.32 -18.13
CA THR A 48 -4.84 -0.46 -17.55
C THR A 48 -4.75 -1.01 -16.14
N VAL A 49 -5.41 -0.34 -15.19
CA VAL A 49 -5.46 -0.73 -13.77
C VAL A 49 -6.89 -0.96 -13.34
N GLY A 50 -7.13 -2.07 -12.66
CA GLY A 50 -8.39 -2.40 -11.99
C GLY A 50 -8.36 -1.94 -10.53
N VAL A 51 -9.38 -1.21 -10.09
CA VAL A 51 -9.54 -0.76 -8.71
C VAL A 51 -10.75 -1.45 -8.11
N TYR A 52 -10.54 -2.25 -7.08
CA TYR A 52 -11.62 -2.83 -6.29
C TYR A 52 -11.97 -1.88 -5.14
N VAL A 53 -13.22 -1.45 -5.09
CA VAL A 53 -13.74 -0.66 -3.97
C VAL A 53 -14.78 -1.49 -3.22
N PRO A 54 -14.57 -1.78 -1.93
CA PRO A 54 -15.54 -2.55 -1.16
C PRO A 54 -16.91 -1.89 -1.13
N GLY A 55 -17.95 -2.71 -1.14
CA GLY A 55 -19.32 -2.32 -0.86
C GLY A 55 -19.83 -3.09 0.35
N GLY A 56 -21.01 -2.77 0.84
CA GLY A 56 -21.65 -3.44 1.98
C GLY A 56 -22.04 -2.46 3.08
N THR A 57 -21.70 -2.76 4.33
CA THR A 57 -22.14 -1.99 5.51
C THR A 57 -21.48 -0.61 5.63
N ALA A 58 -20.34 -0.39 4.98
CA ALA A 58 -19.64 0.91 4.92
C ALA A 58 -19.32 1.28 3.47
N ALA A 59 -19.36 2.57 3.16
CA ALA A 59 -18.86 3.13 1.92
C ALA A 59 -17.43 3.63 2.15
N TYR A 60 -16.56 3.44 1.16
CA TYR A 60 -15.15 3.81 1.25
C TYR A 60 -14.75 4.82 0.15
N PRO A 61 -15.27 6.07 0.19
CA PRO A 61 -14.90 7.10 -0.78
C PRO A 61 -13.40 7.45 -0.74
N SER A 62 -12.77 7.39 0.44
CA SER A 62 -11.33 7.59 0.62
C SER A 62 -10.51 6.54 -0.14
N SER A 63 -10.91 5.27 -0.11
CA SER A 63 -10.21 4.19 -0.85
C SER A 63 -10.22 4.42 -2.36
N VAL A 64 -11.22 5.11 -2.90
CA VAL A 64 -11.19 5.51 -4.32
C VAL A 64 -10.03 6.46 -4.57
N LEU A 65 -9.90 7.53 -3.77
CA LEU A 65 -8.80 8.50 -3.93
C LEU A 65 -7.43 7.84 -3.76
N MET A 66 -7.27 7.02 -2.70
CA MET A 66 -6.00 6.39 -2.34
C MET A 66 -5.51 5.37 -3.38
N ASN A 67 -6.41 4.73 -4.11
CA ASN A 67 -6.03 3.79 -5.18
C ASN A 67 -5.88 4.49 -6.54
N VAL A 68 -6.74 5.45 -6.86
CA VAL A 68 -6.81 6.06 -8.18
C VAL A 68 -5.76 7.15 -8.39
N LEU A 69 -5.56 8.04 -7.40
CA LEU A 69 -4.69 9.20 -7.57
C LEU A 69 -3.21 8.81 -7.81
N PRO A 70 -2.59 7.86 -7.07
CA PRO A 70 -1.25 7.40 -7.38
C PRO A 70 -1.14 6.81 -8.80
N ALA A 71 -2.16 6.06 -9.26
CA ALA A 71 -2.21 5.52 -10.62
C ALA A 71 -2.25 6.64 -11.68
N LYS A 72 -3.07 7.68 -11.48
CA LYS A 72 -3.12 8.87 -12.37
C LYS A 72 -1.79 9.62 -12.37
N ILE A 73 -1.15 9.79 -11.22
CA ILE A 73 0.15 10.44 -11.08
C ILE A 73 1.26 9.65 -11.80
N ALA A 74 1.20 8.31 -11.76
CA ALA A 74 2.08 7.42 -12.51
C ALA A 74 1.92 7.55 -14.03
N GLY A 75 0.74 8.01 -14.48
CA GLY A 75 0.40 8.17 -15.89
C GLY A 75 -0.38 7.00 -16.49
N VAL A 76 -1.05 6.19 -15.66
CA VAL A 76 -1.96 5.13 -16.11
C VAL A 76 -3.08 5.75 -16.95
N LYS A 77 -3.28 5.20 -18.15
CA LYS A 77 -4.21 5.78 -19.13
C LYS A 77 -5.66 5.37 -18.89
N ARG A 78 -5.87 4.14 -18.39
CA ARG A 78 -7.21 3.57 -18.19
C ARG A 78 -7.34 3.00 -16.79
N ILE A 79 -8.29 3.51 -16.03
CA ILE A 79 -8.59 3.03 -14.67
C ILE A 79 -10.02 2.51 -14.64
N VAL A 80 -10.14 1.23 -14.37
CA VAL A 80 -11.42 0.50 -14.33
C VAL A 80 -11.74 0.19 -12.88
N MET A 81 -12.82 0.77 -12.36
CA MET A 81 -13.28 0.51 -11.01
C MET A 81 -14.38 -0.54 -11.00
N ILE A 82 -14.30 -1.49 -10.08
CA ILE A 82 -15.39 -2.41 -9.76
C ILE A 82 -15.80 -2.23 -8.29
N THR A 83 -17.09 -2.29 -8.03
CA THR A 83 -17.65 -2.22 -6.69
C THR A 83 -18.96 -3.00 -6.64
N PRO A 84 -19.21 -3.80 -5.58
CA PRO A 84 -20.50 -4.49 -5.43
C PRO A 84 -21.65 -3.49 -5.38
N PRO A 85 -22.79 -3.77 -6.01
CA PRO A 85 -23.97 -2.93 -5.87
C PRO A 85 -24.53 -3.04 -4.46
N GLY A 86 -24.97 -1.91 -3.89
CA GLY A 86 -25.86 -1.90 -2.73
C GLY A 86 -27.34 -2.04 -3.17
N GLU A 87 -28.27 -2.02 -2.22
CA GLU A 87 -29.72 -2.11 -2.50
C GLU A 87 -30.22 -1.04 -3.49
N ASN A 88 -29.63 0.16 -3.43
CA ASN A 88 -29.97 1.31 -4.27
C ASN A 88 -28.89 1.63 -5.33
N GLY A 89 -28.09 0.64 -5.74
CA GLY A 89 -26.96 0.83 -6.64
C GLY A 89 -25.68 1.22 -5.92
N ILE A 90 -24.76 1.89 -6.62
CA ILE A 90 -23.49 2.34 -6.05
C ILE A 90 -23.71 3.53 -5.13
N ASN A 91 -23.05 3.55 -3.98
CA ASN A 91 -23.11 4.66 -3.03
C ASN A 91 -22.73 5.99 -3.72
N PRO A 92 -23.56 7.05 -3.60
CA PRO A 92 -23.29 8.34 -4.24
C PRO A 92 -21.94 8.98 -3.86
N TYR A 93 -21.45 8.79 -2.63
CA TYR A 93 -20.15 9.30 -2.18
C TYR A 93 -18.99 8.60 -2.88
N VAL A 94 -19.10 7.29 -3.14
CA VAL A 94 -18.12 6.51 -3.92
C VAL A 94 -18.11 6.99 -5.38
N LEU A 95 -19.29 7.25 -5.97
CA LEU A 95 -19.37 7.78 -7.34
C LEU A 95 -18.76 9.17 -7.46
N ALA A 96 -19.02 10.06 -6.48
CA ALA A 96 -18.41 11.39 -6.46
C ALA A 96 -16.88 11.33 -6.36
N SER A 97 -16.36 10.44 -5.51
CA SER A 97 -14.92 10.22 -5.38
C SER A 97 -14.32 9.67 -6.68
N ALA A 98 -14.99 8.73 -7.33
CA ALA A 98 -14.56 8.16 -8.61
C ALA A 98 -14.51 9.23 -9.72
N GLN A 99 -15.52 10.07 -9.81
CA GLN A 99 -15.55 11.19 -10.74
C GLN A 99 -14.42 12.19 -10.45
N LEU A 100 -14.26 12.57 -9.18
CA LEU A 100 -13.23 13.52 -8.74
C LEU A 100 -11.81 13.01 -8.99
N ALA A 101 -11.57 11.71 -8.75
CA ALA A 101 -10.29 11.06 -8.97
C ALA A 101 -9.99 10.79 -10.45
N GLY A 102 -10.99 10.81 -11.32
CA GLY A 102 -10.86 10.58 -12.75
C GLY A 102 -10.83 9.10 -13.13
N VAL A 103 -11.70 8.28 -12.51
CA VAL A 103 -11.97 6.91 -12.95
C VAL A 103 -12.60 6.92 -14.34
N ASP A 104 -12.12 6.04 -15.23
CA ASP A 104 -12.58 6.04 -16.62
C ASP A 104 -13.84 5.16 -16.81
N GLU A 105 -13.94 4.05 -16.09
CA GLU A 105 -15.04 3.09 -16.18
C GLU A 105 -15.42 2.53 -14.80
N ILE A 106 -16.72 2.31 -14.57
CA ILE A 106 -17.22 1.75 -13.32
C ILE A 106 -18.18 0.60 -13.62
N TYR A 107 -17.93 -0.57 -13.01
CA TYR A 107 -18.79 -1.75 -13.14
C TYR A 107 -19.35 -2.18 -11.78
N GLN A 108 -20.62 -2.50 -11.75
CA GLN A 108 -21.34 -2.96 -10.55
C GLN A 108 -21.16 -4.48 -10.38
N VAL A 109 -19.96 -4.88 -9.97
CA VAL A 109 -19.62 -6.27 -9.70
C VAL A 109 -18.62 -6.32 -8.55
N GLY A 110 -18.70 -7.34 -7.72
CA GLY A 110 -17.81 -7.50 -6.56
C GLY A 110 -17.44 -8.96 -6.31
N GLY A 111 -16.76 -9.22 -5.19
CA GLY A 111 -16.35 -10.55 -4.80
C GLY A 111 -15.29 -11.17 -5.73
N ALA A 112 -15.07 -12.48 -5.59
CA ALA A 112 -14.05 -13.21 -6.35
C ALA A 112 -14.28 -13.17 -7.87
N HIS A 113 -15.54 -13.20 -8.30
CA HIS A 113 -15.87 -13.15 -9.74
C HIS A 113 -15.57 -11.78 -10.36
N GLY A 114 -15.69 -10.68 -9.60
CA GLY A 114 -15.24 -9.36 -10.05
C GLY A 114 -13.73 -9.30 -10.27
N ILE A 115 -12.94 -9.87 -9.35
CA ILE A 115 -11.48 -10.01 -9.49
C ILE A 115 -11.13 -10.87 -10.72
N ALA A 116 -11.81 -12.01 -10.90
CA ALA A 116 -11.59 -12.87 -12.07
C ALA A 116 -11.93 -12.15 -13.38
N ALA A 117 -13.03 -11.37 -13.41
CA ALA A 117 -13.40 -10.58 -14.57
C ALA A 117 -12.34 -9.54 -14.96
N LEU A 118 -11.75 -8.83 -13.99
CA LEU A 118 -10.63 -7.92 -14.25
C LEU A 118 -9.37 -8.65 -14.73
N ALA A 119 -9.08 -9.83 -14.17
CA ALA A 119 -7.86 -10.59 -14.49
C ALA A 119 -7.90 -11.23 -15.87
N HIS A 120 -9.04 -11.78 -16.28
CA HIS A 120 -9.19 -12.50 -17.56
C HIS A 120 -9.78 -11.64 -18.68
N GLY A 121 -10.54 -10.60 -18.32
CA GLY A 121 -11.40 -9.89 -19.24
C GLY A 121 -12.69 -10.66 -19.53
N THR A 122 -13.73 -9.93 -19.93
CA THR A 122 -15.02 -10.46 -20.41
C THR A 122 -15.46 -9.63 -21.61
N GLU A 123 -16.62 -9.93 -22.18
CA GLU A 123 -17.19 -9.08 -23.26
C GLU A 123 -17.43 -7.62 -22.83
N SER A 124 -17.72 -7.38 -21.55
CA SER A 124 -18.05 -6.05 -21.01
C SER A 124 -16.98 -5.44 -20.12
N ILE A 125 -16.22 -6.25 -19.39
CA ILE A 125 -15.18 -5.80 -18.47
C ILE A 125 -13.80 -6.06 -19.10
N PRO A 126 -12.98 -5.02 -19.28
CA PRO A 126 -11.67 -5.20 -19.90
C PRO A 126 -10.70 -5.94 -18.96
N LYS A 127 -9.77 -6.69 -19.56
CA LYS A 127 -8.62 -7.20 -18.84
C LYS A 127 -7.73 -6.04 -18.39
N VAL A 128 -7.16 -6.14 -17.18
CA VAL A 128 -6.26 -5.15 -16.61
C VAL A 128 -4.85 -5.72 -16.39
N ASP A 129 -3.85 -4.85 -16.22
CA ASP A 129 -2.47 -5.25 -15.93
C ASP A 129 -2.23 -5.45 -14.44
N LYS A 130 -2.94 -4.71 -13.58
CA LYS A 130 -2.84 -4.76 -12.12
C LYS A 130 -4.20 -4.54 -11.47
N ILE A 131 -4.45 -5.23 -10.36
CA ILE A 131 -5.64 -5.07 -9.53
C ILE A 131 -5.21 -4.55 -8.16
N VAL A 132 -5.77 -3.39 -7.76
CA VAL A 132 -5.51 -2.76 -6.46
C VAL A 132 -6.81 -2.58 -5.67
N GLY A 133 -6.68 -2.35 -4.39
CA GLY A 133 -7.79 -2.08 -3.47
C GLY A 133 -8.07 -3.23 -2.51
N PRO A 134 -8.51 -2.88 -1.27
CA PRO A 134 -8.84 -3.83 -0.22
C PRO A 134 -10.16 -4.56 -0.51
N GLY A 135 -10.33 -5.73 0.09
CA GLY A 135 -11.56 -6.50 0.01
C GLY A 135 -11.64 -7.55 1.11
N ASN A 136 -12.79 -8.23 1.18
CA ASN A 136 -12.96 -9.33 2.13
C ASN A 136 -12.08 -10.54 1.77
N ILE A 137 -12.14 -11.58 2.62
CA ILE A 137 -11.31 -12.80 2.43
C ILE A 137 -11.47 -13.45 1.05
N TYR A 138 -12.66 -13.38 0.44
CA TYR A 138 -12.89 -13.93 -0.90
C TYR A 138 -12.17 -13.12 -1.99
N VAL A 139 -12.16 -11.79 -1.85
CA VAL A 139 -11.43 -10.88 -2.74
C VAL A 139 -9.91 -11.07 -2.57
N ALA A 140 -9.42 -11.12 -1.33
CA ALA A 140 -8.01 -11.34 -1.04
C ALA A 140 -7.53 -12.70 -1.59
N THR A 141 -8.33 -13.76 -1.41
CA THR A 141 -8.04 -15.08 -1.97
C THR A 141 -8.03 -15.06 -3.50
N ALA A 142 -9.04 -14.42 -4.12
CA ALA A 142 -9.10 -14.32 -5.58
C ALA A 142 -7.91 -13.53 -6.16
N LYS A 143 -7.48 -12.43 -5.52
CA LYS A 143 -6.28 -11.69 -5.91
C LYS A 143 -5.04 -12.59 -5.88
N ARG A 144 -4.88 -13.40 -4.84
CA ARG A 144 -3.78 -14.35 -4.75
C ARG A 144 -3.79 -15.39 -5.88
N GLU A 145 -4.97 -15.92 -6.23
CA GLU A 145 -5.11 -16.94 -7.28
C GLU A 145 -4.84 -16.40 -8.69
N VAL A 146 -5.07 -15.11 -8.93
CA VAL A 146 -4.81 -14.49 -10.25
C VAL A 146 -3.44 -13.82 -10.35
N PHE A 147 -2.67 -13.77 -9.25
CA PHE A 147 -1.33 -13.20 -9.27
C PHE A 147 -0.42 -13.98 -10.22
N GLY A 148 0.27 -13.26 -11.09
CA GLY A 148 1.06 -13.83 -12.20
C GLY A 148 0.34 -13.79 -13.55
N LEU A 149 -1.00 -13.85 -13.57
CA LEU A 149 -1.80 -13.51 -14.75
C LEU A 149 -2.00 -11.99 -14.86
N VAL A 150 -2.24 -11.35 -13.72
CA VAL A 150 -2.21 -9.90 -13.49
C VAL A 150 -1.37 -9.63 -12.26
N ASP A 151 -0.86 -8.42 -12.12
CA ASP A 151 -0.23 -7.99 -10.87
C ASP A 151 -1.29 -7.56 -9.84
N ILE A 152 -0.91 -7.57 -8.56
CA ILE A 152 -1.76 -7.08 -7.46
C ILE A 152 -0.96 -6.10 -6.57
N ASP A 153 -1.65 -5.28 -5.79
CA ASP A 153 -1.03 -4.45 -4.75
C ASP A 153 -0.45 -5.33 -3.62
N MET A 154 -1.33 -5.98 -2.87
CA MET A 154 -0.98 -6.85 -1.76
C MET A 154 -2.15 -7.78 -1.41
N ILE A 155 -1.88 -8.74 -0.52
CA ILE A 155 -2.91 -9.57 0.11
C ILE A 155 -3.19 -8.96 1.48
N ALA A 156 -4.27 -8.20 1.59
CA ALA A 156 -4.65 -7.57 2.84
C ALA A 156 -5.24 -8.58 3.83
N GLY A 157 -4.76 -8.53 5.06
CA GLY A 157 -5.37 -9.16 6.23
C GLY A 157 -6.26 -8.20 7.01
N PRO A 158 -6.70 -8.58 8.22
CA PRO A 158 -7.37 -7.68 9.14
C PRO A 158 -6.49 -6.49 9.52
N SER A 159 -7.11 -5.34 9.72
CA SER A 159 -6.41 -4.09 10.09
C SER A 159 -5.73 -4.18 11.45
N GLU A 160 -4.62 -3.47 11.61
CA GLU A 160 -3.76 -3.53 12.80
C GLU A 160 -3.24 -2.15 13.19
N ILE A 161 -3.22 -1.88 14.49
CA ILE A 161 -2.54 -0.71 15.05
C ILE A 161 -1.62 -1.11 16.20
N VAL A 162 -0.43 -0.52 16.25
CA VAL A 162 0.45 -0.53 17.42
C VAL A 162 0.65 0.91 17.86
N VAL A 163 0.39 1.19 19.13
CA VAL A 163 0.69 2.46 19.78
C VAL A 163 1.87 2.27 20.71
N LEU A 164 2.96 3.02 20.52
CA LEU A 164 4.06 3.14 21.47
C LEU A 164 3.82 4.36 22.35
N ALA A 165 3.82 4.20 23.67
CA ALA A 165 3.53 5.30 24.60
C ALA A 165 4.49 5.31 25.79
N ASP A 166 4.95 6.50 26.19
CA ASP A 166 5.68 6.74 27.44
C ASP A 166 4.74 7.21 28.57
N GLU A 167 5.29 7.55 29.72
CA GLU A 167 4.55 8.01 30.89
C GLU A 167 3.84 9.35 30.71
N ASN A 168 4.18 10.13 29.68
CA ASN A 168 3.61 11.46 29.39
C ASN A 168 2.46 11.38 28.38
N ALA A 169 2.24 10.23 27.75
CA ALA A 169 1.18 10.05 26.77
C ALA A 169 -0.22 10.17 27.41
N ASN A 170 -1.21 10.57 26.60
CA ASN A 170 -2.58 10.71 27.07
C ASN A 170 -3.35 9.38 26.90
N PRO A 171 -3.77 8.71 28.00
CA PRO A 171 -4.48 7.43 27.93
C PRO A 171 -5.80 7.49 27.15
N ALA A 172 -6.50 8.64 27.18
CA ALA A 172 -7.75 8.82 26.45
C ALA A 172 -7.53 8.88 24.92
N PHE A 173 -6.42 9.46 24.47
CA PHE A 173 -6.03 9.46 23.05
C PHE A 173 -5.66 8.06 22.60
N ILE A 174 -4.79 7.38 23.37
CA ILE A 174 -4.39 6.00 23.08
C ILE A 174 -5.61 5.09 22.97
N ALA A 175 -6.56 5.18 23.91
CA ALA A 175 -7.77 4.38 23.90
C ALA A 175 -8.63 4.66 22.66
N ALA A 176 -8.78 5.93 22.27
CA ALA A 176 -9.52 6.31 21.06
C ALA A 176 -8.88 5.74 19.80
N ASP A 177 -7.55 5.81 19.69
CA ASP A 177 -6.80 5.30 18.53
C ASP A 177 -6.84 3.76 18.44
N LEU A 178 -6.77 3.06 19.58
CA LEU A 178 -6.96 1.60 19.62
C LEU A 178 -8.38 1.19 19.23
N LEU A 179 -9.38 1.97 19.64
CA LEU A 179 -10.78 1.70 19.35
C LEU A 179 -11.16 2.04 17.91
N SER A 180 -10.56 3.07 17.30
CA SER A 180 -10.76 3.38 15.88
C SER A 180 -10.40 2.19 15.00
N GLN A 181 -9.32 1.49 15.34
CA GLN A 181 -8.92 0.28 14.62
C GLN A 181 -9.81 -0.92 14.97
N ALA A 182 -10.14 -1.10 16.24
CA ALA A 182 -10.94 -2.25 16.71
C ALA A 182 -12.36 -2.28 16.12
N GLU A 183 -12.95 -1.13 15.77
CA GLU A 183 -14.28 -1.06 15.18
C GLU A 183 -14.35 -1.49 13.71
N HIS A 184 -13.22 -1.66 13.03
CA HIS A 184 -13.18 -2.09 11.61
C HIS A 184 -13.67 -3.52 11.43
N ASP A 185 -13.15 -4.45 12.24
CA ASP A 185 -13.47 -5.88 12.13
C ASP A 185 -13.20 -6.61 13.47
N ILE A 186 -13.92 -7.71 13.71
CA ILE A 186 -13.72 -8.57 14.89
C ILE A 186 -12.33 -9.23 14.95
N LEU A 187 -11.61 -9.27 13.84
CA LEU A 187 -10.26 -9.79 13.71
C LEU A 187 -9.19 -8.68 13.75
N ALA A 188 -9.59 -7.42 13.80
CA ALA A 188 -8.65 -6.29 13.92
C ALA A 188 -7.78 -6.44 15.18
N ARG A 189 -6.55 -5.91 15.12
CA ARG A 189 -5.60 -5.97 16.24
C ARG A 189 -5.27 -4.57 16.71
N ALA A 190 -5.50 -4.30 17.98
CA ALA A 190 -5.17 -3.06 18.66
C ALA A 190 -4.19 -3.34 19.79
N ILE A 191 -2.95 -2.86 19.69
CA ILE A 191 -1.85 -3.19 20.59
C ILE A 191 -1.24 -1.92 21.16
N LEU A 192 -1.21 -1.80 22.49
CA LEU A 192 -0.41 -0.81 23.20
C LEU A 192 0.90 -1.45 23.65
N ILE A 193 2.03 -0.79 23.41
CA ILE A 193 3.33 -1.12 24.01
C ILE A 193 3.81 0.10 24.79
N THR A 194 4.06 -0.04 26.07
CA THR A 194 4.47 1.07 26.95
C THR A 194 5.49 0.62 27.98
N THR A 195 6.32 1.53 28.46
CA THR A 195 7.18 1.30 29.63
C THR A 195 6.50 1.64 30.94
N SER A 196 5.31 2.25 30.91
CA SER A 196 4.60 2.76 32.08
C SER A 196 3.41 1.86 32.44
N LYS A 197 3.49 1.20 33.60
CA LYS A 197 2.35 0.45 34.15
C LYS A 197 1.11 1.33 34.38
N LYS A 198 1.34 2.58 34.79
CA LYS A 198 0.28 3.59 34.98
C LYS A 198 -0.49 3.83 33.67
N ILE A 199 0.22 4.10 32.58
CA ILE A 199 -0.39 4.32 31.26
C ILE A 199 -1.16 3.09 30.80
N ALA A 200 -0.62 1.87 31.04
CA ALA A 200 -1.31 0.64 30.70
C ALA A 200 -2.66 0.50 31.40
N GLU A 201 -2.70 0.76 32.74
CA GLU A 201 -3.91 0.67 33.55
C GLU A 201 -4.92 1.78 33.20
N GLU A 202 -4.45 3.03 33.05
CA GLU A 202 -5.31 4.17 32.68
C GLU A 202 -5.90 4.00 31.27
N THR A 203 -5.12 3.49 30.31
CA THR A 203 -5.62 3.21 28.96
C THR A 203 -6.68 2.12 28.97
N GLN A 204 -6.51 1.04 29.76
CA GLN A 204 -7.53 0.01 29.88
C GLN A 204 -8.85 0.60 30.39
N ASN A 205 -8.79 1.46 31.44
CA ASN A 205 -9.99 2.11 31.99
C ASN A 205 -10.66 3.03 30.96
N GLU A 206 -9.88 3.77 30.14
CA GLU A 206 -10.42 4.62 29.08
C GLU A 206 -11.02 3.81 27.93
N ILE A 207 -10.43 2.64 27.56
CA ILE A 207 -11.04 1.71 26.59
C ILE A 207 -12.42 1.28 27.07
N ASP A 208 -12.54 0.81 28.30
CA ASP A 208 -13.82 0.34 28.86
C ASP A 208 -14.88 1.44 28.87
N LYS A 209 -14.49 2.66 29.24
CA LYS A 209 -15.37 3.83 29.27
C LYS A 209 -15.80 4.28 27.86
N GLN A 210 -14.88 4.32 26.89
CA GLN A 210 -15.17 4.80 25.53
C GLN A 210 -15.99 3.78 24.73
N LEU A 211 -15.76 2.47 24.93
CA LEU A 211 -16.53 1.39 24.32
C LEU A 211 -18.05 1.53 24.58
N GLU A 212 -18.46 2.03 25.75
CA GLU A 212 -19.88 2.18 26.08
C GLU A 212 -20.66 3.07 25.10
N ASN A 213 -19.98 4.02 24.47
CA ASN A 213 -20.59 5.05 23.63
C ASN A 213 -20.41 4.78 22.12
N LEU A 214 -19.73 3.68 21.73
CA LEU A 214 -19.46 3.42 20.32
C LEU A 214 -20.67 2.79 19.60
N PRO A 215 -21.10 3.32 18.46
CA PRO A 215 -22.16 2.70 17.65
C PRO A 215 -21.86 1.25 17.26
N ARG A 216 -20.58 0.95 16.97
CA ARG A 216 -20.08 -0.39 16.59
C ARG A 216 -19.50 -1.16 17.77
N LYS A 217 -19.96 -0.89 19.01
CA LYS A 217 -19.46 -1.48 20.26
C LYS A 217 -19.25 -3.00 20.17
N ALA A 218 -20.21 -3.76 19.63
CA ALA A 218 -20.13 -5.22 19.58
C ALA A 218 -18.91 -5.72 18.76
N ILE A 219 -18.54 -5.02 17.69
CA ILE A 219 -17.39 -5.37 16.87
C ILE A 219 -16.09 -4.99 17.61
N ALA A 220 -16.00 -3.73 18.06
CA ALA A 220 -14.83 -3.22 18.76
C ALA A 220 -14.53 -4.02 20.03
N GLN A 221 -15.55 -4.31 20.84
CA GLN A 221 -15.41 -5.13 22.06
C GLN A 221 -14.86 -6.51 21.73
N LYS A 222 -15.43 -7.20 20.71
CA LYS A 222 -14.95 -8.52 20.30
C LYS A 222 -13.52 -8.51 19.84
N SER A 223 -13.12 -7.49 19.06
CA SER A 223 -11.74 -7.27 18.63
C SER A 223 -10.80 -7.10 19.84
N ILE A 224 -11.10 -6.16 20.74
CA ILE A 224 -10.28 -5.89 21.93
C ILE A 224 -10.16 -7.13 22.82
N GLU A 225 -11.27 -7.83 23.12
CA GLU A 225 -11.25 -9.02 23.99
C GLU A 225 -10.43 -10.18 23.42
N THR A 226 -10.44 -10.37 22.09
CA THR A 226 -9.82 -11.55 21.47
C THR A 226 -8.46 -11.27 20.85
N ARG A 227 -8.17 -10.03 20.44
CA ARG A 227 -6.99 -9.65 19.68
C ARG A 227 -6.24 -8.46 20.28
N GLY A 228 -6.89 -7.63 21.11
CA GLY A 228 -6.25 -6.52 21.81
C GLY A 228 -5.15 -7.00 22.75
N LYS A 229 -4.11 -6.18 22.91
CA LYS A 229 -3.01 -6.45 23.85
C LYS A 229 -2.47 -5.16 24.44
N ILE A 230 -2.12 -5.20 25.71
CA ILE A 230 -1.30 -4.19 26.38
C ILE A 230 -0.01 -4.88 26.82
N ILE A 231 1.12 -4.41 26.32
CA ILE A 231 2.45 -4.95 26.58
C ILE A 231 3.24 -3.93 27.39
N ILE A 232 3.76 -4.33 28.54
CA ILE A 232 4.65 -3.48 29.36
C ILE A 232 6.08 -3.95 29.07
N ALA A 233 6.84 -3.10 28.39
CA ALA A 233 8.25 -3.32 28.08
C ALA A 233 9.14 -2.77 29.21
N ALA A 234 10.31 -3.35 29.42
CA ALA A 234 11.26 -2.88 30.43
C ALA A 234 12.00 -1.60 30.01
N THR A 235 12.17 -1.40 28.71
CA THR A 235 12.89 -0.24 28.15
C THR A 235 12.26 0.26 26.86
N THR A 236 12.55 1.50 26.48
CA THR A 236 12.13 2.06 25.18
C THR A 236 12.72 1.23 24.02
N GLN A 237 13.95 0.72 24.13
CA GLN A 237 14.54 -0.14 23.11
C GLN A 237 13.71 -1.41 22.90
N GLU A 238 13.30 -2.07 23.98
CA GLU A 238 12.46 -3.27 23.91
C GLU A 238 11.11 -2.98 23.27
N MET A 239 10.52 -1.78 23.51
CA MET A 239 9.29 -1.37 22.81
C MET A 239 9.47 -1.39 21.29
N PHE A 240 10.58 -0.80 20.78
CA PHE A 240 10.87 -0.80 19.35
C PHE A 240 11.22 -2.19 18.81
N ASP A 241 11.89 -3.02 19.58
CA ASP A 241 12.23 -4.38 19.17
C ASP A 241 10.94 -5.22 18.99
N ILE A 242 10.00 -5.16 19.95
CA ILE A 242 8.70 -5.82 19.87
C ILE A 242 7.88 -5.27 18.70
N MET A 243 7.81 -3.95 18.55
CA MET A 243 7.09 -3.31 17.46
C MET A 243 7.64 -3.73 16.09
N ASN A 244 8.96 -3.74 15.90
CA ASN A 244 9.60 -4.15 14.65
C ASN A 244 9.37 -5.65 14.35
N GLU A 245 9.24 -6.50 15.38
CA GLU A 245 8.87 -7.90 15.20
C GLU A 245 7.41 -8.05 14.75
N ILE A 246 6.50 -7.29 15.33
CA ILE A 246 5.08 -7.25 14.93
C ILE A 246 4.96 -6.73 13.49
N ALA A 247 5.74 -5.70 13.12
CA ALA A 247 5.69 -5.03 11.82
C ALA A 247 4.25 -4.58 11.46
N PRO A 248 3.66 -3.66 12.24
CA PRO A 248 2.25 -3.31 12.15
C PRO A 248 1.90 -2.56 10.87
N GLU A 249 0.63 -2.62 10.51
CA GLU A 249 0.03 -1.77 9.47
C GLU A 249 0.12 -0.29 9.84
N HIS A 250 -0.41 0.07 11.00
CA HIS A 250 -0.35 1.43 11.55
C HIS A 250 0.52 1.45 12.80
N LEU A 251 1.46 2.38 12.86
CA LEU A 251 2.30 2.62 14.02
C LEU A 251 2.13 4.04 14.51
N GLU A 252 1.62 4.22 15.72
CA GLU A 252 1.63 5.50 16.42
C GLU A 252 2.75 5.56 17.45
N VAL A 253 3.49 6.67 17.47
CA VAL A 253 4.60 6.90 18.39
C VAL A 253 4.24 8.09 19.27
N GLN A 254 3.59 7.82 20.39
CA GLN A 254 3.17 8.82 21.40
C GLN A 254 4.23 8.92 22.52
N LEU A 255 5.46 9.21 22.11
CA LEU A 255 6.61 9.41 22.98
C LEU A 255 7.01 10.88 22.97
N GLU A 256 7.74 11.30 24.01
CA GLU A 256 8.38 12.61 24.01
C GLU A 256 9.41 12.71 22.87
N ASN A 257 9.33 13.77 22.05
CA ASN A 257 10.21 14.00 20.90
C ASN A 257 10.24 12.81 19.90
N PRO A 258 9.10 12.37 19.33
CA PRO A 258 8.99 11.13 18.58
C PRO A 258 9.87 11.07 17.32
N MET A 259 10.25 12.22 16.73
CA MET A 259 11.18 12.30 15.61
C MET A 259 12.56 11.71 15.93
N ASN A 260 13.00 11.70 17.19
CA ASN A 260 14.28 11.14 17.59
C ASN A 260 14.35 9.60 17.43
N TYR A 261 13.19 8.96 17.31
CA TYR A 261 13.07 7.52 17.23
C TYR A 261 12.82 7.00 15.80
N LEU A 262 12.70 7.88 14.81
CA LEU A 262 12.33 7.52 13.44
C LEU A 262 13.25 6.43 12.86
N TYR A 263 14.56 6.49 13.14
CA TYR A 263 15.54 5.51 12.65
C TYR A 263 15.54 4.15 13.39
N GLN A 264 14.81 4.04 14.50
CA GLN A 264 14.61 2.77 15.20
C GLN A 264 13.44 1.96 14.60
N ILE A 265 12.59 2.63 13.82
CA ILE A 265 11.46 2.00 13.14
C ILE A 265 11.95 1.39 11.84
N LYS A 266 11.94 0.05 11.78
CA LYS A 266 12.37 -0.70 10.59
C LYS A 266 11.20 -1.22 9.78
N ASN A 267 10.12 -1.60 10.47
CA ASN A 267 9.00 -2.32 9.89
C ASN A 267 7.68 -1.70 10.38
N ALA A 268 7.05 -0.86 9.57
CA ALA A 268 5.70 -0.37 9.76
C ALA A 268 5.10 0.04 8.41
N GLY A 269 3.81 -0.12 8.22
CA GLY A 269 3.12 0.33 7.02
C GLY A 269 3.03 1.85 6.98
N SER A 270 2.42 2.47 7.99
CA SER A 270 2.37 3.92 8.16
C SER A 270 2.82 4.32 9.56
N ILE A 271 3.49 5.47 9.71
CA ILE A 271 4.08 5.94 10.96
C ILE A 271 3.49 7.30 11.31
N PHE A 272 2.89 7.40 12.49
CA PHE A 272 2.27 8.59 13.03
C PHE A 272 3.08 9.08 14.24
N LEU A 273 3.55 10.31 14.22
CA LEU A 273 4.51 10.81 15.18
C LEU A 273 3.89 11.90 16.06
N GLY A 274 3.71 11.59 17.35
CA GLY A 274 3.19 12.47 18.37
C GLY A 274 1.67 12.40 18.55
N SER A 275 1.21 12.99 19.64
CA SER A 275 -0.16 12.84 20.15
C SER A 275 -1.28 13.43 19.27
N TYR A 276 -0.94 14.21 18.25
CA TYR A 276 -1.89 14.81 17.32
C TYR A 276 -1.84 14.22 15.90
N ALA A 277 -1.05 13.17 15.71
CA ALA A 277 -0.96 12.43 14.46
C ALA A 277 -1.61 11.03 14.66
N SER A 278 -2.93 11.01 14.67
CA SER A 278 -3.71 9.77 14.80
C SER A 278 -3.95 9.09 13.45
N GLU A 279 -4.22 7.78 13.48
CA GLU A 279 -4.46 6.95 12.28
C GLU A 279 -5.54 7.54 11.36
N PRO A 280 -6.72 8.03 11.83
CA PRO A 280 -7.73 8.60 10.94
C PRO A 280 -7.27 9.82 10.15
N LEU A 281 -6.26 10.57 10.64
CA LEU A 281 -5.65 11.64 9.87
C LEU A 281 -4.98 11.10 8.59
N GLY A 282 -4.28 9.97 8.70
CA GLY A 282 -3.66 9.28 7.56
C GLY A 282 -4.70 8.70 6.62
N ASP A 283 -5.72 8.08 7.16
CA ASP A 283 -6.76 7.42 6.38
C ASP A 283 -7.54 8.36 5.47
N TYR A 284 -7.75 9.58 5.92
CA TYR A 284 -8.65 10.49 5.21
C TYR A 284 -8.00 11.72 4.60
N PHE A 285 -6.93 12.26 5.18
CA PHE A 285 -6.60 13.66 4.88
C PHE A 285 -5.11 14.00 4.72
N ALA A 286 -4.19 13.32 5.42
CA ALA A 286 -2.77 13.73 5.47
C ALA A 286 -2.03 13.62 4.13
N GLY A 287 -2.46 12.72 3.25
CA GLY A 287 -1.86 12.53 1.94
C GLY A 287 -1.13 11.20 1.73
N PRO A 288 -0.35 10.64 2.67
CA PRO A 288 0.15 9.28 2.56
C PRO A 288 -0.97 8.26 2.34
N ASN A 289 -0.64 7.14 1.70
CA ASN A 289 -1.63 6.13 1.32
C ASN A 289 -2.07 5.27 2.52
N HIS A 290 -3.35 4.95 2.57
CA HIS A 290 -3.91 4.05 3.57
C HIS A 290 -4.04 2.59 3.11
N VAL A 291 -3.64 2.28 1.87
CA VAL A 291 -3.51 0.89 1.41
C VAL A 291 -2.15 0.38 1.87
N LEU A 292 -2.15 -0.31 2.99
CA LEU A 292 -0.97 -0.63 3.78
C LEU A 292 -0.74 -2.13 3.90
N PRO A 293 0.52 -2.56 4.06
CA PRO A 293 0.85 -3.95 4.34
C PRO A 293 0.37 -4.35 5.73
N THR A 294 -0.33 -5.48 5.85
CA THR A 294 -0.90 -6.03 7.07
C THR A 294 -0.24 -7.35 7.48
N SER A 295 -0.54 -7.85 8.67
CA SER A 295 -0.14 -9.19 9.12
C SER A 295 1.38 -9.43 9.10
N GLY A 296 2.16 -8.39 9.48
CA GLY A 296 3.61 -8.43 9.54
C GLY A 296 4.31 -8.31 8.18
N THR A 297 3.58 -8.09 7.11
CA THR A 297 4.17 -7.97 5.75
C THR A 297 4.88 -6.64 5.52
N ALA A 298 4.76 -5.67 6.43
CA ALA A 298 5.56 -4.43 6.41
C ALA A 298 7.07 -4.68 6.50
N LYS A 299 7.50 -5.93 6.77
CA LYS A 299 8.90 -6.37 6.66
C LYS A 299 9.44 -6.40 5.23
N PHE A 300 8.55 -6.46 4.21
CA PHE A 300 8.94 -6.58 2.80
C PHE A 300 7.98 -5.93 1.80
N PHE A 301 6.81 -5.49 2.24
CA PHE A 301 5.89 -4.67 1.45
C PHE A 301 5.88 -3.23 1.93
N SER A 302 5.53 -2.32 1.03
CA SER A 302 5.36 -0.88 1.28
C SER A 302 3.89 -0.47 1.14
N PRO A 303 3.50 0.70 1.65
CA PRO A 303 2.23 1.34 1.27
C PRO A 303 2.11 1.50 -0.24
N LEU A 304 0.89 1.46 -0.75
CA LEU A 304 0.64 1.68 -2.18
C LEU A 304 1.16 3.07 -2.61
N GLY A 305 2.03 3.09 -3.62
CA GLY A 305 2.68 4.30 -4.10
C GLY A 305 2.61 4.43 -5.63
N VAL A 306 3.22 5.48 -6.15
CA VAL A 306 3.29 5.73 -7.60
C VAL A 306 4.09 4.65 -8.32
N GLU A 307 5.12 4.11 -7.67
CA GLU A 307 5.96 3.02 -8.18
C GLU A 307 5.20 1.74 -8.47
N ASP A 308 4.12 1.45 -7.73
CA ASP A 308 3.27 0.27 -7.94
C ASP A 308 2.52 0.28 -9.27
N PHE A 309 2.42 1.43 -9.89
CA PHE A 309 1.74 1.64 -11.18
C PHE A 309 2.72 1.86 -12.33
N THR A 310 4.01 1.59 -12.13
CA THR A 310 5.06 1.72 -13.13
C THR A 310 5.84 0.43 -13.29
N LYS A 311 6.40 0.25 -14.49
CA LYS A 311 7.35 -0.83 -14.78
C LYS A 311 8.65 -0.26 -15.31
N ARG A 312 9.74 -0.97 -15.08
CA ARG A 312 11.09 -0.58 -15.47
C ARG A 312 11.61 -1.53 -16.54
N SER A 313 12.28 -0.99 -17.56
CA SER A 313 12.99 -1.77 -18.57
C SER A 313 14.40 -1.23 -18.72
N ALA A 314 15.40 -2.09 -18.65
CA ALA A 314 16.77 -1.72 -19.00
C ALA A 314 16.93 -1.70 -20.53
N PHE A 315 17.77 -0.80 -21.01
CA PHE A 315 18.23 -0.82 -22.39
C PHE A 315 19.76 -0.72 -22.44
N ILE A 316 20.32 -1.37 -23.45
CA ILE A 316 21.76 -1.46 -23.68
C ILE A 316 22.03 -1.20 -25.16
N SER A 317 23.01 -0.34 -25.46
CA SER A 317 23.54 -0.11 -26.81
C SER A 317 25.05 -0.18 -26.75
N TYR A 318 25.65 -0.92 -27.69
CA TYR A 318 27.11 -1.07 -27.82
C TYR A 318 27.53 -0.79 -29.27
N THR A 319 28.66 -0.09 -29.43
CA THR A 319 29.34 -0.07 -30.73
C THR A 319 30.10 -1.38 -30.95
N LYS A 320 30.47 -1.67 -32.19
CA LYS A 320 31.27 -2.86 -32.55
C LYS A 320 32.61 -2.87 -31.80
N GLU A 321 33.26 -1.71 -31.70
CA GLU A 321 34.56 -1.52 -31.05
C GLU A 321 34.46 -1.74 -29.53
N ALA A 322 33.40 -1.26 -28.90
CA ALA A 322 33.17 -1.50 -27.46
C ALA A 322 32.90 -2.98 -27.20
N LEU A 323 32.06 -3.66 -28.01
CA LEU A 323 31.79 -5.06 -27.88
C LEU A 323 33.05 -5.91 -28.13
N ALA A 324 33.92 -5.53 -29.08
CA ALA A 324 35.16 -6.25 -29.36
C ALA A 324 36.08 -6.35 -28.13
N LYS A 325 36.11 -5.28 -27.30
CA LYS A 325 36.93 -5.26 -26.07
C LYS A 325 36.44 -6.26 -25.00
N GLU A 326 35.17 -6.63 -25.04
CA GLU A 326 34.55 -7.52 -24.05
C GLU A 326 34.22 -8.91 -24.56
N LYS A 327 34.36 -9.12 -25.88
CA LYS A 327 33.99 -10.35 -26.58
C LYS A 327 34.48 -11.62 -25.91
N ASP A 328 35.79 -11.70 -25.63
CA ASP A 328 36.44 -12.90 -25.12
C ASP A 328 35.93 -13.27 -23.71
N ALA A 329 35.71 -12.26 -22.87
CA ALA A 329 35.15 -12.45 -21.53
C ALA A 329 33.72 -12.99 -21.60
N ILE A 330 32.87 -12.41 -22.45
CA ILE A 330 31.47 -12.86 -22.61
C ILE A 330 31.44 -14.31 -23.13
N VAL A 331 32.24 -14.61 -24.16
CA VAL A 331 32.35 -15.96 -24.73
C VAL A 331 32.83 -16.99 -23.72
N LEU A 332 33.83 -16.61 -22.90
CA LEU A 332 34.36 -17.47 -21.84
C LEU A 332 33.26 -17.78 -20.80
N LEU A 333 32.56 -16.77 -20.32
CA LEU A 333 31.47 -16.93 -19.33
C LEU A 333 30.37 -17.86 -19.89
N ALA A 334 29.87 -17.57 -21.08
CA ALA A 334 28.83 -18.38 -21.71
C ALA A 334 29.25 -19.87 -21.87
N LYS A 335 30.49 -20.13 -22.26
CA LYS A 335 31.02 -21.50 -22.39
C LYS A 335 31.14 -22.20 -21.03
N LYS A 336 31.52 -21.48 -19.96
CA LYS A 336 31.59 -22.07 -18.61
C LYS A 336 30.21 -22.40 -18.04
N GLU A 337 29.18 -21.75 -18.50
CA GLU A 337 27.77 -22.08 -18.20
C GLU A 337 27.22 -23.18 -19.11
N GLY A 338 27.99 -23.68 -20.11
CA GLY A 338 27.55 -24.68 -21.06
C GLY A 338 26.59 -24.11 -22.13
N LEU A 339 26.61 -22.79 -22.36
CA LEU A 339 25.70 -22.11 -23.28
C LEU A 339 26.41 -21.72 -24.59
N ASP A 340 26.73 -22.69 -25.41
CA ASP A 340 27.48 -22.49 -26.66
C ASP A 340 26.78 -21.57 -27.67
N ALA A 341 25.46 -21.58 -27.73
CA ALA A 341 24.71 -20.68 -28.59
C ALA A 341 24.86 -19.21 -28.15
N HIS A 342 24.97 -18.93 -26.83
CA HIS A 342 25.26 -17.59 -26.31
C HIS A 342 26.65 -17.13 -26.71
N ALA A 343 27.66 -18.02 -26.59
CA ALA A 343 29.01 -17.73 -27.04
C ALA A 343 29.05 -17.43 -28.54
N LYS A 344 28.39 -18.28 -29.37
CA LYS A 344 28.30 -18.10 -30.82
C LYS A 344 27.60 -16.82 -31.21
N ALA A 345 26.56 -16.40 -30.47
CA ALA A 345 25.84 -15.14 -30.72
C ALA A 345 26.78 -13.92 -30.65
N ILE A 346 27.79 -13.95 -29.79
CA ILE A 346 28.81 -12.87 -29.74
C ILE A 346 29.86 -13.07 -30.85
N GLN A 347 30.37 -14.27 -31.03
CA GLN A 347 31.45 -14.55 -31.98
C GLN A 347 31.06 -14.22 -33.41
N ILE A 348 29.85 -14.54 -33.86
CA ILE A 348 29.37 -14.33 -35.22
C ILE A 348 29.36 -12.85 -35.65
N ARG A 349 29.25 -11.93 -34.68
CA ARG A 349 29.28 -10.48 -34.93
C ARG A 349 30.65 -9.98 -35.41
N PHE A 350 31.68 -10.84 -35.33
CA PHE A 350 33.07 -10.55 -35.70
C PHE A 350 33.62 -11.51 -36.74
N GLU A 351 32.80 -12.44 -37.24
CA GLU A 351 33.13 -13.24 -38.41
C GLU A 351 32.89 -12.36 -39.65
N GLU A 352 33.84 -12.33 -40.56
CA GLU A 352 33.67 -11.63 -41.85
C GLU A 352 32.61 -12.36 -42.67
N GLU A 353 31.73 -11.63 -43.35
CA GLU A 353 30.87 -12.17 -44.37
C GLU A 353 31.74 -12.66 -45.53
N ASN A 354 31.87 -13.99 -45.71
CA ASN A 354 32.53 -14.58 -46.83
C ASN A 354 31.63 -14.53 -48.06
#